data_f1ab532d553c0da74ab427024b557780
#
_entry.id   f1ab532d553c0da74ab427024b557780
#
_cell.length_a   1.000
_cell.length_b   1.000
_cell.length_c   1.000
_cell.angle_alpha   90.00
_cell.angle_beta   90.00
_cell.angle_gamma   90.00
#
_symmetry.space_group_name_H-M   'P 1'
#
loop_
_entity.id
_entity.type
_entity.pdbx_description
1 polymer ?
#
loop_
_entity_poly.entity_id
_entity_poly.type
_entity_poly.pdbx_seq_one_letter_code
_entity_poly.pdbx_strand_id
1 'polypeptide(L)'
;EDERTPAVRSQTELVFAEVTVAPDAKPGRREIRVITRQGVSNPLPFYVGQVPEVARKPMKTCQLPVLGKESLAQRKRPLEEVEMRVTVPCTMNGQIAPGEVNRYRFQAKKGQRLVISAKARDLVPYVADGVPGWFQAVAAIYDPKGREVVYADDYDFRPDPVLSCEIPEDGEYTLEIKDSIYRGREDFVYRIAIGELPFVTGIFPLGGKAGTKTPVEVTGWNLPSSKLVPDAGTPGI
;
A
#
# COMPACT_ATOMS: atom_id res chain seq x y z
N GLU A 1 4.38 -3.27 -46.71
CA GLU A 1 3.03 -3.41 -46.11
C GLU A 1 3.21 -4.13 -44.79
N ASP A 2 3.21 -3.32 -43.71
CA ASP A 2 3.40 -3.78 -42.35
C ASP A 2 2.02 -4.21 -41.82
N GLU A 3 1.73 -5.49 -41.83
CA GLU A 3 0.55 -6.05 -41.15
C GLU A 3 0.74 -5.90 -39.62
N ARG A 4 0.30 -4.77 -39.12
CA ARG A 4 0.19 -4.58 -37.68
C ARG A 4 -0.87 -5.53 -37.14
N THR A 5 -0.43 -6.61 -36.51
CA THR A 5 -1.29 -7.48 -35.72
C THR A 5 -2.13 -6.60 -34.77
N PRO A 6 -3.48 -6.68 -34.84
CA PRO A 6 -4.32 -5.88 -33.96
C PRO A 6 -3.95 -6.20 -32.50
N ALA A 7 -3.60 -5.17 -31.74
CA ALA A 7 -3.40 -5.34 -30.32
C ALA A 7 -4.68 -5.98 -29.73
N VAL A 8 -4.55 -7.16 -29.14
CA VAL A 8 -5.65 -7.83 -28.45
C VAL A 8 -6.15 -6.85 -27.41
N ARG A 9 -7.36 -6.30 -27.59
CA ARG A 9 -8.00 -5.45 -26.59
C ARG A 9 -8.20 -6.30 -25.35
N SER A 10 -7.60 -5.89 -24.24
CA SER A 10 -7.94 -6.46 -22.95
C SER A 10 -9.43 -6.28 -22.73
N GLN A 11 -10.18 -7.38 -22.71
CA GLN A 11 -11.61 -7.39 -22.38
C GLN A 11 -11.72 -7.37 -20.86
N THR A 12 -11.41 -6.23 -20.24
CA THR A 12 -11.58 -6.06 -18.81
C THR A 12 -12.99 -5.55 -18.55
N GLU A 13 -13.79 -6.36 -17.88
CA GLU A 13 -15.10 -5.95 -17.39
C GLU A 13 -14.92 -5.24 -16.05
N LEU A 14 -15.63 -4.14 -15.84
CA LEU A 14 -15.61 -3.37 -14.62
C LEU A 14 -16.89 -3.63 -13.82
N VAL A 15 -16.72 -4.11 -12.58
CA VAL A 15 -17.79 -4.33 -11.63
C VAL A 15 -17.60 -3.38 -10.44
N PHE A 16 -18.64 -2.60 -10.12
CA PHE A 16 -18.68 -1.80 -8.91
C PHE A 16 -19.36 -2.60 -7.79
N ALA A 17 -18.67 -2.73 -6.66
CA ALA A 17 -19.19 -3.38 -5.47
C ALA A 17 -19.08 -2.44 -4.28
N GLU A 18 -20.11 -2.41 -3.45
CA GLU A 18 -20.09 -1.76 -2.14
C GLU A 18 -19.80 -2.83 -1.07
N VAL A 19 -18.78 -2.59 -0.27
CA VAL A 19 -18.36 -3.50 0.80
C VAL A 19 -18.64 -2.85 2.15
N THR A 20 -19.56 -3.44 2.91
CA THR A 20 -19.83 -3.04 4.29
C THR A 20 -18.95 -3.85 5.24
N VAL A 21 -18.10 -3.16 6.00
CA VAL A 21 -17.28 -3.77 7.04
C VAL A 21 -18.04 -3.71 8.37
N ALA A 22 -18.27 -4.86 8.99
CA ALA A 22 -18.97 -4.92 10.28
C ALA A 22 -18.11 -4.26 11.38
N PRO A 23 -18.73 -3.58 12.37
CA PRO A 23 -17.99 -2.88 13.44
C PRO A 23 -17.08 -3.78 14.29
N ASP A 24 -17.42 -5.06 14.39
CA ASP A 24 -16.68 -6.09 15.12
C ASP A 24 -15.77 -6.92 14.23
N ALA A 25 -15.61 -6.55 12.96
CA ALA A 25 -14.72 -7.24 12.04
C ALA A 25 -13.28 -7.17 12.53
N LYS A 26 -12.65 -8.32 12.73
CA LYS A 26 -11.25 -8.39 13.16
C LYS A 26 -10.36 -7.78 12.06
N PRO A 27 -9.41 -6.92 12.43
CA PRO A 27 -8.42 -6.40 11.49
C PRO A 27 -7.63 -7.51 10.81
N GLY A 28 -7.20 -7.27 9.57
CA GLY A 28 -6.37 -8.19 8.83
C GLY A 28 -6.82 -8.41 7.39
N ARG A 29 -6.12 -9.33 6.72
CA ARG A 29 -6.37 -9.70 5.33
C ARG A 29 -7.66 -10.51 5.20
N ARG A 30 -8.42 -10.21 4.17
CA ARG A 30 -9.60 -10.93 3.70
C ARG A 30 -9.44 -11.21 2.21
N GLU A 31 -10.33 -12.02 1.65
CA GLU A 31 -10.40 -12.29 0.21
C GLU A 31 -11.75 -11.84 -0.33
N ILE A 32 -11.71 -11.12 -1.45
CA ILE A 32 -12.90 -10.84 -2.25
C ILE A 32 -12.91 -11.74 -3.47
N ARG A 33 -14.06 -12.36 -3.74
CA ARG A 33 -14.33 -13.18 -4.92
C ARG A 33 -15.66 -12.76 -5.54
N VAL A 34 -15.72 -12.79 -6.85
CA VAL A 34 -16.97 -12.59 -7.58
C VAL A 34 -17.57 -13.96 -7.90
N ILE A 35 -18.85 -14.13 -7.59
CA ILE A 35 -19.61 -15.37 -7.89
C ILE A 35 -20.54 -15.07 -9.06
N THR A 36 -20.47 -15.84 -10.11
CA THR A 36 -21.32 -15.75 -11.30
C THR A 36 -22.01 -17.10 -11.56
N ARG A 37 -22.89 -17.14 -12.56
CA ARG A 37 -23.49 -18.41 -12.98
C ARG A 37 -22.48 -19.39 -13.58
N GLN A 38 -21.37 -18.89 -14.10
CA GLN A 38 -20.28 -19.69 -14.68
C GLN A 38 -19.27 -20.19 -13.62
N GLY A 39 -19.28 -19.62 -12.40
CA GLY A 39 -18.37 -20.06 -11.35
C GLY A 39 -17.92 -18.93 -10.44
N VAL A 40 -16.87 -19.22 -9.66
CA VAL A 40 -16.26 -18.32 -8.68
C VAL A 40 -14.92 -17.82 -9.22
N SER A 41 -14.66 -16.52 -9.11
CA SER A 41 -13.38 -15.93 -9.51
C SER A 41 -12.21 -16.35 -8.62
N ASN A 42 -10.99 -16.09 -9.07
CA ASN A 42 -9.81 -16.04 -8.20
C ASN A 42 -10.01 -15.03 -7.05
N PRO A 43 -9.34 -15.22 -5.89
CA PRO A 43 -9.37 -14.27 -4.79
C PRO A 43 -8.49 -13.04 -5.07
N LEU A 44 -8.94 -11.88 -4.59
CA LEU A 44 -8.08 -10.72 -4.41
C LEU A 44 -8.08 -10.28 -2.96
N PRO A 45 -6.95 -9.76 -2.44
CA PRO A 45 -6.85 -9.32 -1.06
C PRO A 45 -7.66 -8.05 -0.82
N PHE A 46 -8.34 -8.02 0.31
CA PHE A 46 -9.00 -6.86 0.88
C PHE A 46 -8.60 -6.77 2.35
N TYR A 47 -8.22 -5.59 2.83
CA TYR A 47 -7.77 -5.44 4.20
C TYR A 47 -8.78 -4.69 5.05
N VAL A 48 -9.09 -5.24 6.22
CA VAL A 48 -9.77 -4.53 7.29
C VAL A 48 -8.72 -3.82 8.14
N GLY A 49 -8.73 -2.49 8.15
CA GLY A 49 -7.80 -1.64 8.88
C GLY A 49 -8.26 -1.31 10.30
N GLN A 50 -7.38 -0.67 11.06
CA GLN A 50 -7.65 -0.19 12.43
C GLN A 50 -7.69 1.34 12.54
N VAL A 51 -7.31 2.03 11.49
CA VAL A 51 -7.28 3.49 11.39
C VAL A 51 -8.16 3.95 10.23
N PRO A 52 -8.58 5.22 10.20
CA PRO A 52 -9.37 5.75 9.10
C PRO A 52 -8.72 5.50 7.75
N GLU A 53 -9.50 5.12 6.75
CA GLU A 53 -9.02 4.88 5.40
C GLU A 53 -9.48 5.99 4.45
N VAL A 54 -8.57 6.42 3.60
CA VAL A 54 -8.84 7.36 2.50
C VAL A 54 -8.41 6.71 1.18
N ALA A 55 -9.12 7.02 0.11
CA ALA A 55 -8.80 6.52 -1.21
C ALA A 55 -8.68 7.68 -2.21
N ARG A 56 -7.68 7.61 -3.08
CA ARG A 56 -7.61 8.46 -4.25
C ARG A 56 -8.67 8.03 -5.25
N LYS A 57 -9.10 8.96 -6.11
CA LYS A 57 -9.97 8.60 -7.22
C LYS A 57 -9.27 7.54 -8.09
N PRO A 58 -9.95 6.45 -8.46
CA PRO A 58 -9.36 5.43 -9.31
C PRO A 58 -8.98 6.01 -10.67
N MET A 59 -7.93 5.47 -11.28
CA MET A 59 -7.57 5.83 -12.65
C MET A 59 -8.67 5.36 -13.60
N LYS A 60 -9.18 6.29 -14.42
CA LYS A 60 -10.21 5.99 -15.41
C LYS A 60 -9.58 5.62 -16.76
N THR A 61 -8.71 4.62 -16.77
CA THR A 61 -8.03 4.21 -18.00
C THR A 61 -8.95 3.50 -18.97
N CYS A 62 -9.94 2.76 -18.48
CA CYS A 62 -10.96 2.12 -19.31
C CYS A 62 -11.89 3.12 -20.02
N GLN A 63 -11.94 4.38 -19.60
CA GLN A 63 -12.76 5.44 -20.20
C GLN A 63 -11.95 6.41 -21.06
N LEU A 64 -10.62 6.36 -20.99
CA LEU A 64 -9.79 7.14 -21.89
C LEU A 64 -9.64 6.36 -23.21
N PRO A 65 -10.00 6.94 -24.36
CA PRO A 65 -9.58 6.36 -25.63
C PRO A 65 -8.07 6.20 -25.51
N VAL A 66 -7.55 5.07 -26.01
CA VAL A 66 -6.14 4.67 -25.90
C VAL A 66 -5.23 5.85 -26.28
N LEU A 67 -5.01 6.72 -25.33
CA LEU A 67 -3.94 7.70 -25.40
C LEU A 67 -2.67 6.88 -25.28
N GLY A 68 -1.81 6.94 -26.29
CA GLY A 68 -0.51 6.28 -26.24
C GLY A 68 0.21 6.66 -24.94
N LYS A 69 1.12 5.81 -24.46
CA LYS A 69 1.89 6.02 -23.21
C LYS A 69 2.49 7.44 -23.12
N GLU A 70 2.85 8.03 -24.26
CA GLU A 70 3.38 9.40 -24.37
C GLU A 70 2.35 10.48 -24.02
N SER A 71 1.11 10.31 -24.45
CA SER A 71 0.03 11.26 -24.16
C SER A 71 -0.42 11.21 -22.69
N LEU A 72 -0.34 10.04 -22.04
CA LEU A 72 -0.58 9.90 -20.60
C LEU A 72 0.53 10.58 -19.79
N ALA A 73 1.80 10.46 -20.21
CA ALA A 73 2.94 11.11 -19.57
C ALA A 73 2.91 12.65 -19.72
N GLN A 74 2.29 13.17 -20.77
CA GLN A 74 2.16 14.61 -21.05
C GLN A 74 0.91 15.23 -20.39
N ARG A 75 0.01 14.44 -19.85
CA ARG A 75 -1.19 14.95 -19.18
C ARG A 75 -0.81 15.72 -17.92
N LYS A 76 -0.97 17.04 -17.95
CA LYS A 76 -0.91 17.86 -16.74
C LYS A 76 -2.12 17.50 -15.85
N ARG A 77 -1.88 16.74 -14.79
CA ARG A 77 -2.91 16.47 -13.80
C ARG A 77 -3.15 17.68 -12.91
N PRO A 78 -4.41 17.96 -12.50
CA PRO A 78 -4.68 18.91 -11.46
C PRO A 78 -3.90 18.57 -10.19
N LEU A 79 -3.45 19.57 -9.44
CA LEU A 79 -2.69 19.35 -8.20
C LEU A 79 -3.43 18.46 -7.21
N GLU A 80 -4.75 18.59 -7.13
CA GLU A 80 -5.66 17.78 -6.31
C GLU A 80 -5.67 16.28 -6.66
N GLU A 81 -5.28 15.92 -7.88
CA GLU A 81 -5.10 14.52 -8.29
C GLU A 81 -3.71 13.98 -7.95
N VAL A 82 -2.72 14.85 -7.82
CA VAL A 82 -1.32 14.48 -7.53
C VAL A 82 -1.04 14.54 -6.04
N GLU A 83 -1.65 15.49 -5.32
CA GLU A 83 -1.44 15.75 -3.90
C GLU A 83 -2.76 15.64 -3.13
N MET A 84 -2.74 14.98 -1.99
CA MET A 84 -3.88 14.84 -1.09
C MET A 84 -3.47 15.22 0.32
N ARG A 85 -4.31 15.98 1.04
CA ARG A 85 -4.14 16.24 2.47
C ARG A 85 -4.82 15.14 3.28
N VAL A 86 -4.11 14.62 4.27
CA VAL A 86 -4.59 13.56 5.16
C VAL A 86 -4.34 13.91 6.62
N THR A 87 -5.08 13.30 7.51
CA THR A 87 -4.87 13.38 8.95
C THR A 87 -4.34 12.05 9.45
N VAL A 88 -3.19 12.07 10.10
CA VAL A 88 -2.59 10.86 10.70
C VAL A 88 -3.13 10.63 12.11
N PRO A 89 -3.34 9.37 12.55
CA PRO A 89 -3.08 8.14 11.81
C PRO A 89 -4.14 7.84 10.74
N CYS A 90 -3.73 7.31 9.60
CA CYS A 90 -4.65 6.88 8.55
C CYS A 90 -4.01 5.82 7.63
N THR A 91 -4.86 5.22 6.78
CA THR A 91 -4.43 4.38 5.68
C THR A 91 -4.86 5.00 4.36
N MET A 92 -3.95 5.09 3.42
CA MET A 92 -4.16 5.68 2.10
C MET A 92 -4.14 4.59 1.04
N ASN A 93 -5.15 4.59 0.17
CA ASN A 93 -5.26 3.69 -0.97
C ASN A 93 -5.11 4.49 -2.27
N GLY A 94 -4.33 3.98 -3.21
CA GLY A 94 -4.12 4.66 -4.48
C GLY A 94 -3.60 3.76 -5.59
N GLN A 95 -3.41 4.38 -6.74
CA GLN A 95 -2.83 3.78 -7.95
C GLN A 95 -1.75 4.71 -8.49
N ILE A 96 -0.74 4.14 -9.17
CA ILE A 96 0.33 4.91 -9.80
C ILE A 96 0.18 4.85 -11.32
N ALA A 97 0.03 6.02 -11.95
CA ALA A 97 0.10 6.14 -13.39
C ALA A 97 1.55 6.34 -13.87
N PRO A 98 1.83 6.07 -15.17
CA PRO A 98 3.17 6.26 -15.72
C PRO A 98 3.70 7.69 -15.50
N GLY A 99 4.93 7.80 -14.99
CA GLY A 99 5.59 9.08 -14.72
C GLY A 99 5.11 9.80 -13.47
N GLU A 100 4.24 9.19 -12.67
CA GLU A 100 3.64 9.86 -11.52
C GLU A 100 4.36 9.62 -10.20
N VAL A 101 4.23 10.64 -9.33
CA VAL A 101 4.55 10.58 -7.91
C VAL A 101 3.28 11.01 -7.16
N ASN A 102 2.72 10.13 -6.36
CA ASN A 102 1.60 10.49 -5.50
C ASN A 102 2.10 11.08 -4.19
N ARG A 103 1.53 12.21 -3.78
CA ARG A 103 1.91 12.96 -2.58
C ARG A 103 0.76 13.03 -1.59
N TYR A 104 1.12 12.89 -0.31
CA TYR A 104 0.21 13.03 0.82
C TYR A 104 0.79 14.01 1.81
N ARG A 105 0.09 15.13 2.04
CA ARG A 105 0.48 16.15 3.04
C ARG A 105 -0.23 15.89 4.35
N PHE A 106 0.52 15.98 5.42
CA PHE A 106 0.00 15.80 6.77
C PHE A 106 0.74 16.69 7.78
N GLN A 107 0.03 17.04 8.85
CA GLN A 107 0.65 17.75 9.96
C GLN A 107 1.29 16.76 10.92
N ALA A 108 2.51 17.06 11.36
CA ALA A 108 3.21 16.27 12.37
C ALA A 108 3.88 17.18 13.41
N LYS A 109 4.06 16.63 14.63
CA LYS A 109 4.68 17.34 15.75
C LYS A 109 6.05 16.73 16.05
N LYS A 110 6.97 17.57 16.48
CA LYS A 110 8.29 17.15 16.96
C LYS A 110 8.20 16.03 17.97
N GLY A 111 9.03 15.01 17.80
CA GLY A 111 9.09 13.84 18.67
C GLY A 111 8.07 12.74 18.35
N GLN A 112 7.11 12.96 17.45
CA GLN A 112 6.24 11.88 16.96
C GLN A 112 7.08 10.82 16.27
N ARG A 113 6.88 9.56 16.62
CA ARG A 113 7.55 8.41 16.01
C ARG A 113 6.61 7.74 15.02
N LEU A 114 6.73 8.14 13.76
CA LEU A 114 5.89 7.63 12.69
C LEU A 114 6.44 6.31 12.16
N VAL A 115 5.51 5.39 11.92
CA VAL A 115 5.72 4.18 11.12
C VAL A 115 4.88 4.30 9.88
N ILE A 116 5.49 4.04 8.73
CA ILE A 116 4.84 4.01 7.42
C ILE A 116 5.03 2.61 6.86
N SER A 117 3.93 1.90 6.63
CA SER A 117 3.97 0.55 6.07
C SER A 117 3.18 0.50 4.78
N ALA A 118 3.88 0.36 3.67
CA ALA A 118 3.27 0.21 2.37
C ALA A 118 2.99 -1.27 2.06
N LYS A 119 1.92 -1.49 1.30
CA LYS A 119 1.59 -2.75 0.64
C LYS A 119 1.33 -2.43 -0.83
N ALA A 120 2.09 -3.02 -1.70
CA ALA A 120 1.96 -2.92 -3.13
C ALA A 120 2.01 -4.31 -3.75
N ARG A 121 3.14 -4.98 -3.65
CA ARG A 121 3.29 -6.37 -4.10
C ARG A 121 2.43 -7.35 -3.31
N ASP A 122 2.26 -7.13 -2.01
CA ASP A 122 1.37 -7.95 -1.17
C ASP A 122 -0.10 -7.90 -1.63
N LEU A 123 -0.51 -6.84 -2.35
CA LEU A 123 -1.84 -6.70 -2.92
C LEU A 123 -1.99 -7.44 -4.26
N VAL A 124 -0.97 -7.36 -5.10
CA VAL A 124 -0.98 -7.93 -6.45
C VAL A 124 0.33 -8.68 -6.67
N PRO A 125 0.42 -9.94 -6.22
CA PRO A 125 1.65 -10.73 -6.22
C PRO A 125 1.99 -11.27 -7.62
N TYR A 126 2.43 -10.40 -8.53
CA TYR A 126 2.95 -10.82 -9.83
C TYR A 126 4.37 -11.37 -9.73
N VAL A 127 4.77 -12.12 -10.75
CA VAL A 127 6.16 -12.54 -10.92
C VAL A 127 7.04 -11.31 -11.09
N ALA A 128 8.04 -11.17 -10.23
CA ALA A 128 8.86 -9.97 -10.13
C ALA A 128 9.61 -9.63 -11.41
N ASP A 129 10.17 -10.65 -12.07
CA ASP A 129 11.09 -10.51 -13.19
C ASP A 129 10.39 -10.58 -14.55
N GLY A 130 9.04 -10.62 -14.54
CA GLY A 130 8.27 -10.57 -15.78
C GLY A 130 8.33 -9.19 -16.44
N VAL A 131 8.31 -9.16 -17.79
CA VAL A 131 8.08 -7.92 -18.55
C VAL A 131 6.60 -7.87 -18.90
N PRO A 132 5.89 -6.82 -18.50
CA PRO A 132 6.31 -5.48 -18.07
C PRO A 132 6.67 -5.31 -16.57
N GLY A 133 6.75 -6.37 -15.78
CA GLY A 133 7.13 -6.30 -14.38
C GLY A 133 6.00 -5.83 -13.45
N TRP A 134 6.26 -5.84 -12.17
CA TRP A 134 5.34 -5.43 -11.11
C TRP A 134 5.69 -4.04 -10.55
N PHE A 135 4.78 -3.47 -9.77
CA PHE A 135 5.00 -2.21 -9.08
C PHE A 135 6.10 -2.36 -8.00
N GLN A 136 7.23 -1.71 -8.20
CA GLN A 136 8.28 -1.58 -7.21
C GLN A 136 8.11 -0.25 -6.47
N ALA A 137 7.39 -0.32 -5.37
CA ALA A 137 7.05 0.86 -4.60
C ALA A 137 8.29 1.46 -3.93
N VAL A 138 8.39 2.78 -4.01
CA VAL A 138 9.38 3.58 -3.29
C VAL A 138 8.64 4.62 -2.49
N ALA A 139 8.94 4.73 -1.20
CA ALA A 139 8.32 5.70 -0.31
C ALA A 139 9.38 6.60 0.35
N ALA A 140 9.07 7.88 0.50
CA ALA A 140 9.93 8.86 1.17
C ALA A 140 9.11 9.89 1.93
N ILE A 141 9.63 10.36 3.07
CA ILE A 141 9.06 11.51 3.80
C ILE A 141 9.99 12.70 3.63
N TYR A 142 9.37 13.83 3.32
CA TYR A 142 10.03 15.14 3.22
C TYR A 142 9.51 16.09 4.30
N ASP A 143 10.42 16.88 4.87
CA ASP A 143 10.12 17.91 5.86
C ASP A 143 9.48 19.16 5.22
N PRO A 144 9.03 20.15 6.04
CA PRO A 144 8.45 21.39 5.54
C PRO A 144 9.38 22.21 4.62
N LYS A 145 10.68 21.95 4.65
CA LYS A 145 11.70 22.59 3.80
C LYS A 145 12.01 21.79 2.54
N GLY A 146 11.33 20.64 2.33
CA GLY A 146 11.55 19.77 1.20
C GLY A 146 12.79 18.89 1.30
N ARG A 147 13.39 18.73 2.50
CA ARG A 147 14.52 17.82 2.73
C ARG A 147 13.99 16.44 3.04
N GLU A 148 14.62 15.41 2.48
CA GLU A 148 14.28 14.02 2.78
C GLU A 148 14.62 13.69 4.24
N VAL A 149 13.63 13.16 4.95
CA VAL A 149 13.77 12.70 6.34
C VAL A 149 14.08 11.21 6.38
N VAL A 150 13.38 10.44 5.55
CA VAL A 150 13.55 8.99 5.47
C VAL A 150 13.07 8.50 4.11
N TYR A 151 13.73 7.46 3.60
CA TYR A 151 13.47 6.80 2.33
C TYR A 151 13.52 5.29 2.50
N ALA A 152 12.70 4.55 1.77
CA ALA A 152 12.82 3.11 1.59
C ALA A 152 12.20 2.67 0.26
N ASP A 153 12.77 1.63 -0.33
CA ASP A 153 12.31 0.93 -1.53
C ASP A 153 12.04 -0.56 -1.26
N ASP A 154 12.42 -1.02 -0.07
CA ASP A 154 12.15 -2.36 0.45
C ASP A 154 12.11 -2.35 1.99
N TYR A 155 11.89 -3.51 2.59
CA TYR A 155 12.05 -3.73 4.01
C TYR A 155 12.39 -5.21 4.26
N ASP A 156 13.59 -5.48 4.82
CA ASP A 156 14.03 -6.82 5.23
C ASP A 156 13.86 -7.84 4.08
N PHE A 157 14.41 -7.51 2.91
CA PHE A 157 14.33 -8.27 1.64
C PHE A 157 12.91 -8.45 1.09
N ARG A 158 11.92 -7.73 1.62
CA ARG A 158 10.56 -7.67 1.07
C ARG A 158 10.41 -6.41 0.24
N PRO A 159 9.81 -6.51 -0.95
CA PRO A 159 9.76 -5.39 -1.89
C PRO A 159 8.78 -4.27 -1.52
N ASP A 160 7.97 -4.46 -0.48
CA ASP A 160 7.05 -3.43 0.01
C ASP A 160 7.75 -2.60 1.10
N PRO A 161 7.93 -1.28 0.91
CA PRO A 161 8.71 -0.45 1.81
C PRO A 161 8.05 -0.25 3.17
N VAL A 162 8.86 -0.29 4.21
CA VAL A 162 8.47 0.13 5.57
C VAL A 162 9.49 1.12 6.09
N LEU A 163 9.01 2.27 6.59
CA LEU A 163 9.84 3.33 7.14
C LEU A 163 9.46 3.59 8.58
N SER A 164 10.46 3.98 9.38
CA SER A 164 10.25 4.53 10.72
C SER A 164 11.11 5.76 10.90
N CYS A 165 10.52 6.85 11.39
CA CYS A 165 11.25 8.07 11.68
C CYS A 165 10.68 8.79 12.89
N GLU A 166 11.54 9.54 13.59
CA GLU A 166 11.12 10.53 14.57
C GLU A 166 11.06 11.91 13.90
N ILE A 167 9.95 12.61 14.08
CA ILE A 167 9.72 13.93 13.50
C ILE A 167 10.62 14.96 14.18
N PRO A 168 11.52 15.65 13.42
CA PRO A 168 12.50 16.56 14.00
C PRO A 168 11.95 17.93 14.42
N GLU A 169 10.92 18.43 13.76
CA GLU A 169 10.30 19.75 14.02
C GLU A 169 8.79 19.72 13.70
N ASP A 170 8.03 20.62 14.31
CA ASP A 170 6.60 20.77 13.99
C ASP A 170 6.43 21.28 12.55
N GLY A 171 5.45 20.73 11.82
CA GLY A 171 5.16 21.27 10.48
C GLY A 171 4.34 20.34 9.58
N GLU A 172 4.18 20.80 8.33
CA GLU A 172 3.52 20.03 7.27
C GLU A 172 4.57 19.18 6.52
N TYR A 173 4.44 17.87 6.63
CA TYR A 173 5.30 16.90 5.98
C TYR A 173 4.63 16.35 4.72
N THR A 174 5.45 15.82 3.82
CA THR A 174 4.97 15.17 2.59
C THR A 174 5.47 13.73 2.53
N LEU A 175 4.54 12.78 2.45
CA LEU A 175 4.85 11.41 2.05
C LEU A 175 4.70 11.31 0.54
N GLU A 176 5.75 10.87 -0.13
CA GLU A 176 5.73 10.49 -1.55
C GLU A 176 5.72 8.98 -1.71
N ILE A 177 4.97 8.51 -2.73
CA ILE A 177 5.05 7.15 -3.25
C ILE A 177 5.09 7.16 -4.76
N LYS A 178 5.97 6.34 -5.33
CA LYS A 178 6.18 6.18 -6.76
C LYS A 178 6.68 4.78 -7.10
N ASP A 179 6.67 4.42 -8.38
CA ASP A 179 7.45 3.28 -8.88
C ASP A 179 8.93 3.66 -9.01
N SER A 180 9.84 2.75 -8.70
CA SER A 180 11.29 2.97 -8.68
C SER A 180 11.85 3.56 -9.98
N ILE A 181 11.25 3.22 -11.12
CA ILE A 181 11.63 3.73 -12.44
C ILE A 181 10.49 4.45 -13.15
N TYR A 182 9.54 4.99 -12.37
CA TYR A 182 8.41 5.80 -12.82
C TYR A 182 7.49 5.07 -13.82
N ARG A 183 7.37 3.76 -13.73
CA ARG A 183 6.32 3.02 -14.43
C ARG A 183 4.98 3.25 -13.75
N GLY A 184 3.91 2.88 -14.42
CA GLY A 184 2.57 2.91 -13.86
C GLY A 184 1.59 2.12 -14.71
N ARG A 185 0.57 1.59 -14.09
CA ARG A 185 -0.54 0.87 -14.71
C ARG A 185 -1.76 0.88 -13.79
N GLU A 186 -2.90 0.43 -14.28
CA GLU A 186 -4.13 0.29 -13.48
C GLU A 186 -3.96 -0.65 -12.29
N ASP A 187 -3.11 -1.67 -12.43
CA ASP A 187 -2.81 -2.66 -11.41
C ASP A 187 -1.64 -2.27 -10.48
N PHE A 188 -1.02 -1.09 -10.69
CA PHE A 188 -0.04 -0.54 -9.76
C PHE A 188 -0.77 0.13 -8.59
N VAL A 189 -1.40 -0.71 -7.78
CA VAL A 189 -2.15 -0.32 -6.60
C VAL A 189 -1.28 -0.37 -5.35
N TYR A 190 -1.60 0.49 -4.38
CA TYR A 190 -0.94 0.48 -3.07
C TYR A 190 -1.92 0.79 -1.95
N ARG A 191 -1.56 0.34 -0.77
CA ARG A 191 -2.20 0.66 0.51
C ARG A 191 -1.11 1.00 1.51
N ILE A 192 -1.11 2.22 2.06
CA ILE A 192 -0.09 2.71 3.00
C ILE A 192 -0.75 3.11 4.30
N ALA A 193 -0.35 2.48 5.40
CA ALA A 193 -0.68 2.93 6.75
C ALA A 193 0.40 3.87 7.27
N ILE A 194 0.00 4.97 7.90
CA ILE A 194 0.90 5.95 8.54
C ILE A 194 0.38 6.37 9.91
N GLY A 195 1.26 6.47 10.89
CA GLY A 195 0.97 6.95 12.23
C GLY A 195 1.97 6.44 13.26
N GLU A 196 1.72 6.73 14.53
CA GLU A 196 2.45 6.13 15.66
C GLU A 196 1.94 4.69 15.91
N LEU A 197 1.96 3.89 14.85
CA LEU A 197 1.40 2.54 14.82
C LEU A 197 2.44 1.53 15.33
N PRO A 198 2.02 0.50 16.09
CA PRO A 198 2.93 -0.58 16.47
C PRO A 198 3.36 -1.38 15.23
N PHE A 199 4.65 -1.67 15.16
CA PHE A 199 5.21 -2.50 14.11
C PHE A 199 6.24 -3.47 14.69
N VAL A 200 6.06 -4.77 14.44
CA VAL A 200 6.96 -5.82 14.91
C VAL A 200 8.07 -6.03 13.88
N THR A 201 9.31 -5.88 14.30
CA THR A 201 10.49 -6.09 13.47
C THR A 201 11.12 -7.47 13.68
N GLY A 202 10.85 -8.12 14.81
CA GLY A 202 11.36 -9.45 15.10
C GLY A 202 10.69 -10.12 16.28
N ILE A 203 10.78 -11.45 16.30
CA ILE A 203 10.34 -12.30 17.42
C ILE A 203 11.37 -13.38 17.68
N PHE A 204 11.54 -13.77 18.94
CA PHE A 204 12.35 -14.92 19.32
C PHE A 204 11.81 -15.55 20.63
N PRO A 205 11.74 -16.91 20.75
CA PRO A 205 11.98 -17.91 19.69
C PRO A 205 10.90 -17.90 18.59
N LEU A 206 11.19 -18.51 17.43
CA LEU A 206 10.31 -18.52 16.26
C LEU A 206 9.19 -19.55 16.36
N GLY A 207 9.12 -20.34 17.43
CA GLY A 207 8.08 -21.36 17.58
C GLY A 207 8.00 -21.93 18.98
N GLY A 208 6.95 -22.73 19.22
CA GLY A 208 6.71 -23.43 20.47
C GLY A 208 5.99 -24.75 20.24
N LYS A 209 6.02 -25.66 21.20
CA LYS A 209 5.30 -26.94 21.14
C LYS A 209 3.80 -26.72 21.35
N ALA A 210 2.98 -27.36 20.56
CA ALA A 210 1.53 -27.35 20.74
C ALA A 210 1.12 -27.72 22.17
N GLY A 211 0.20 -26.96 22.75
CA GLY A 211 -0.27 -27.15 24.12
C GLY A 211 0.67 -26.63 25.24
N THR A 212 1.78 -25.95 24.89
CA THR A 212 2.68 -25.33 25.87
C THR A 212 2.65 -23.81 25.79
N LYS A 213 3.03 -23.15 26.90
CA LYS A 213 3.27 -21.70 26.92
C LYS A 213 4.75 -21.44 26.62
N THR A 214 5.03 -20.73 25.56
CA THR A 214 6.39 -20.34 25.19
C THR A 214 6.53 -18.83 25.38
N PRO A 215 7.44 -18.34 26.24
CA PRO A 215 7.73 -16.92 26.32
C PRO A 215 8.41 -16.48 25.01
N VAL A 216 7.93 -15.38 24.43
CA VAL A 216 8.44 -14.83 23.18
C VAL A 216 8.86 -13.40 23.43
N GLU A 217 10.10 -13.08 23.08
CA GLU A 217 10.58 -11.71 23.00
C GLU A 217 10.13 -11.11 21.67
N VAL A 218 9.57 -9.90 21.73
CA VAL A 218 9.07 -9.17 20.56
C VAL A 218 9.81 -7.85 20.46
N THR A 219 10.47 -7.60 19.33
CA THR A 219 11.14 -6.34 19.03
C THR A 219 10.37 -5.57 17.97
N GLY A 220 10.44 -4.24 18.00
CA GLY A 220 9.73 -3.39 17.03
C GLY A 220 9.64 -1.93 17.41
N TRP A 221 8.89 -1.19 16.59
CA TRP A 221 8.64 0.24 16.77
C TRP A 221 7.25 0.47 17.38
N ASN A 222 7.16 1.48 18.23
CA ASN A 222 5.91 1.90 18.90
C ASN A 222 5.17 0.75 19.60
N LEU A 223 5.91 -0.24 20.08
CA LEU A 223 5.31 -1.34 20.84
C LEU A 223 4.85 -0.85 22.21
N PRO A 224 3.67 -1.28 22.69
CA PRO A 224 3.22 -0.92 24.04
C PRO A 224 4.15 -1.54 25.09
N SER A 225 4.41 -0.79 26.16
CA SER A 225 5.22 -1.26 27.29
C SER A 225 4.53 -2.32 28.15
N SER A 226 3.24 -2.58 27.93
CA SER A 226 2.44 -3.61 28.62
C SER A 226 2.63 -4.98 27.97
N LYS A 227 2.39 -6.04 28.74
CA LYS A 227 2.48 -7.44 28.26
C LYS A 227 1.70 -7.61 26.95
N LEU A 228 2.44 -7.91 25.89
CA LEU A 228 1.85 -8.33 24.62
C LEU A 228 1.23 -9.72 24.81
N VAL A 229 -0.01 -9.87 24.34
CA VAL A 229 -0.64 -11.20 24.20
C VAL A 229 -0.62 -11.50 22.71
N PRO A 230 0.37 -12.28 22.21
CA PRO A 230 0.41 -12.65 20.81
C PRO A 230 -0.81 -13.52 20.47
N ASP A 231 -1.53 -13.18 19.42
CA ASP A 231 -2.49 -14.07 18.81
C ASP A 231 -1.71 -15.00 17.86
N ALA A 232 -1.54 -16.26 18.27
CA ALA A 232 -0.87 -17.27 17.47
C ALA A 232 -1.73 -17.81 16.33
N GLY A 233 -2.90 -17.22 16.10
CA GLY A 233 -3.84 -17.65 15.07
C GLY A 233 -4.70 -18.83 15.48
N THR A 234 -5.68 -19.13 14.66
CA THR A 234 -6.53 -20.30 14.85
C THR A 234 -5.78 -21.56 14.41
N PRO A 235 -5.78 -22.67 15.19
CA PRO A 235 -5.16 -23.91 14.76
C PRO A 235 -5.78 -24.41 13.44
N GLY A 236 -4.95 -24.68 12.46
CA GLY A 236 -5.29 -25.51 11.30
C GLY A 236 -5.95 -24.80 10.12
N ILE A 237 -5.20 -23.97 9.44
CA ILE A 237 -5.32 -23.82 7.97
C ILE A 237 -3.92 -23.87 7.40
#